data_87c59a7220e7e5dfee89438fcc7782ca
#
_entry.id   87c59a7220e7e5dfee89438fcc7782ca
#
_cell.length_a   1.000
_cell.length_b   1.000
_cell.length_c   1.000
_cell.angle_alpha   90.00
_cell.angle_beta   90.00
_cell.angle_gamma   90.00
#
_symmetry.space_group_name_H-M   'P 1'
#
loop_
_entity.id
_entity.type
_entity.pdbx_description
1 polymer ?
#
loop_
_entity_poly.entity_id
_entity_poly.type
_entity_poly.pdbx_seq_one_letter_code
_entity_poly.pdbx_strand_id
1 'polypeptide(L)'
;MKPLAKAKSFILFNSCFVWIIMIGIISACNQSNREVQQAQGKIDSLQKQLAETYKPGFGEFMSGIQVHHAKLWFAGQNQNWPLADFEVHEIQESIDDIQNFCKDRPETKAIGMITAPIDSVNSAIRQKSAALFKSSFLLLTNTCNNCHKETDHGFNVVTIPTSLPVTNQDFRPAH
;
A
#
# COMPACT_ATOMS: atom_id res chain seq x y z
N MET A 1 45.49 -47.53 55.14
CA MET A 1 44.95 -47.74 53.78
C MET A 1 43.46 -47.35 53.74
N LYS A 2 43.11 -46.11 53.34
CA LYS A 2 41.74 -45.74 52.93
C LYS A 2 41.74 -44.34 52.32
N PRO A 3 42.01 -44.17 51.01
CA PRO A 3 41.52 -42.98 50.31
C PRO A 3 40.68 -43.24 49.03
N LEU A 4 40.41 -44.51 48.63
CA LEU A 4 39.75 -44.77 47.33
C LEU A 4 38.23 -44.54 47.31
N ALA A 5 37.54 -44.52 48.43
CA ALA A 5 36.07 -44.40 48.48
C ALA A 5 35.56 -42.92 48.19
N LYS A 6 36.34 -41.92 48.63
CA LYS A 6 35.97 -40.54 48.44
C LYS A 6 36.10 -40.05 46.97
N ALA A 7 37.03 -40.60 46.21
CA ALA A 7 37.23 -40.21 44.79
C ALA A 7 36.12 -40.73 43.88
N LYS A 8 35.61 -41.94 44.12
CA LYS A 8 34.48 -42.49 43.32
C LYS A 8 33.16 -41.72 43.52
N SER A 9 32.88 -41.26 44.76
CA SER A 9 31.68 -40.50 45.07
C SER A 9 31.71 -39.11 44.41
N PHE A 10 32.85 -38.43 44.32
CA PHE A 10 33.01 -37.13 43.68
C PHE A 10 32.85 -37.21 42.15
N ILE A 11 33.34 -38.26 41.50
CA ILE A 11 33.24 -38.49 40.07
C ILE A 11 31.78 -38.78 39.68
N LEU A 12 31.07 -39.60 40.51
CA LEU A 12 29.64 -39.86 40.25
C LEU A 12 28.75 -38.61 40.41
N PHE A 13 29.06 -37.77 41.40
CA PHE A 13 28.31 -36.52 41.62
C PHE A 13 28.53 -35.51 40.47
N ASN A 14 29.76 -35.38 40.01
CA ASN A 14 30.09 -34.50 38.89
C ASN A 14 29.49 -35.00 37.56
N SER A 15 29.44 -36.29 37.33
CA SER A 15 28.81 -36.92 36.16
C SER A 15 27.28 -36.66 36.15
N CYS A 16 26.61 -36.79 37.28
CA CYS A 16 25.19 -36.57 37.41
C CYS A 16 24.81 -35.10 37.14
N PHE A 17 25.64 -34.16 37.61
CA PHE A 17 25.46 -32.72 37.39
C PHE A 17 25.59 -32.33 35.91
N VAL A 18 26.54 -32.90 35.18
CA VAL A 18 26.74 -32.73 33.75
C VAL A 18 25.52 -33.23 32.95
N TRP A 19 24.96 -34.38 33.33
CA TRP A 19 23.76 -34.93 32.70
C TRP A 19 22.52 -34.06 32.90
N ILE A 20 22.34 -33.44 34.07
CA ILE A 20 21.23 -32.54 34.38
C ILE A 20 21.33 -31.27 33.52
N ILE A 21 22.55 -30.71 33.37
CA ILE A 21 22.77 -29.54 32.51
C ILE A 21 22.46 -29.86 31.03
N MET A 22 22.92 -31.01 30.55
CA MET A 22 22.66 -31.45 29.17
C MET A 22 21.15 -31.61 28.87
N ILE A 23 20.39 -32.20 29.81
CA ILE A 23 18.93 -32.34 29.68
C ILE A 23 18.25 -30.95 29.67
N GLY A 24 18.72 -30.00 30.48
CA GLY A 24 18.20 -28.63 30.52
C GLY A 24 18.40 -27.90 29.21
N ILE A 25 19.56 -28.06 28.56
CA ILE A 25 19.84 -27.42 27.26
C ILE A 25 18.96 -27.99 26.14
N ILE A 26 18.76 -29.32 26.12
CA ILE A 26 17.91 -29.97 25.11
C ILE A 26 16.44 -29.54 25.27
N SER A 27 15.96 -29.38 26.52
CA SER A 27 14.60 -28.92 26.80
C SER A 27 14.37 -27.46 26.37
N ALA A 28 15.34 -26.57 26.60
CA ALA A 28 15.28 -25.18 26.20
C ALA A 28 15.23 -25.02 24.67
N CYS A 29 16.03 -25.79 23.93
CA CYS A 29 15.98 -25.78 22.45
C CYS A 29 14.65 -26.30 21.92
N ASN A 30 14.03 -27.28 22.57
CA ASN A 30 12.72 -27.80 22.15
C ASN A 30 11.58 -26.82 22.40
N GLN A 31 11.67 -26.03 23.46
CA GLN A 31 10.68 -24.99 23.78
C GLN A 31 10.75 -23.84 22.77
N SER A 32 11.95 -23.37 22.46
CA SER A 32 12.17 -22.33 21.42
C SER A 32 11.63 -22.75 20.06
N ASN A 33 11.85 -23.99 19.63
CA ASN A 33 11.32 -24.51 18.37
C ASN A 33 9.79 -24.57 18.35
N ARG A 34 9.15 -24.91 19.48
CA ARG A 34 7.68 -24.89 19.57
C ARG A 34 7.11 -23.47 19.47
N GLU A 35 7.72 -22.49 20.10
CA GLU A 35 7.30 -21.09 20.03
C GLU A 35 7.45 -20.54 18.61
N VAL A 36 8.54 -20.86 17.92
CA VAL A 36 8.75 -20.51 16.51
C VAL A 36 7.69 -21.14 15.61
N GLN A 37 7.39 -22.42 15.79
CA GLN A 37 6.35 -23.11 15.03
C GLN A 37 4.95 -22.52 15.27
N GLN A 38 4.64 -22.17 16.53
CA GLN A 38 3.36 -21.52 16.86
C GLN A 38 3.27 -20.12 16.25
N ALA A 39 4.37 -19.35 16.27
CA ALA A 39 4.43 -18.05 15.63
C ALA A 39 4.25 -18.17 14.11
N GLN A 40 4.92 -19.13 13.48
CA GLN A 40 4.75 -19.40 12.05
C GLN A 40 3.31 -19.79 11.71
N GLY A 41 2.69 -20.67 12.48
CA GLY A 41 1.28 -21.05 12.27
C GLY A 41 0.31 -19.87 12.41
N LYS A 42 0.59 -18.91 13.30
CA LYS A 42 -0.18 -17.66 13.40
C LYS A 42 0.04 -16.78 12.18
N ILE A 43 1.27 -16.64 11.69
CA ILE A 43 1.60 -15.88 10.48
C ILE A 43 0.85 -16.45 9.28
N ASP A 44 0.91 -17.77 9.08
CA ASP A 44 0.24 -18.46 7.97
C ASP A 44 -1.29 -18.26 8.04
N SER A 45 -1.87 -18.34 9.25
CA SER A 45 -3.30 -18.09 9.47
C SER A 45 -3.69 -16.64 9.15
N LEU A 46 -2.89 -15.66 9.60
CA LEU A 46 -3.13 -14.25 9.33
C LEU A 46 -2.96 -13.92 7.85
N GLN A 47 -1.98 -14.52 7.18
CA GLN A 47 -1.79 -14.37 5.74
C GLN A 47 -2.98 -14.93 4.96
N LYS A 48 -3.52 -16.09 5.39
CA LYS A 48 -4.73 -16.66 4.79
C LYS A 48 -5.94 -15.76 5.00
N GLN A 49 -6.16 -15.26 6.21
CA GLN A 49 -7.25 -14.32 6.50
C GLN A 49 -7.13 -13.03 5.67
N LEU A 50 -5.91 -12.50 5.54
CA LEU A 50 -5.64 -11.33 4.72
C LEU A 50 -5.92 -11.60 3.23
N ALA A 51 -5.58 -12.77 2.73
CA ALA A 51 -5.86 -13.17 1.34
C ALA A 51 -7.36 -13.33 1.07
N GLU A 52 -8.14 -13.69 2.08
CA GLU A 52 -9.61 -13.84 2.01
C GLU A 52 -10.35 -12.51 2.30
N THR A 53 -9.65 -11.45 2.73
CA THR A 53 -10.24 -10.14 2.95
C THR A 53 -10.64 -9.50 1.62
N TYR A 54 -11.83 -8.90 1.57
CA TYR A 54 -12.30 -8.16 0.40
C TYR A 54 -11.29 -7.06 0.04
N LYS A 55 -10.92 -7.02 -1.23
CA LYS A 55 -10.09 -5.96 -1.83
C LYS A 55 -10.88 -5.32 -2.96
N PRO A 56 -10.89 -3.98 -3.06
CA PRO A 56 -11.50 -3.30 -4.20
C PRO A 56 -10.93 -3.84 -5.51
N GLY A 57 -11.77 -4.00 -6.51
CA GLY A 57 -11.34 -4.37 -7.85
C GLY A 57 -10.71 -3.18 -8.59
N PHE A 58 -9.92 -3.45 -9.62
CA PHE A 58 -9.28 -2.42 -10.45
C PHE A 58 -10.29 -1.36 -10.96
N GLY A 59 -11.46 -1.80 -11.43
CA GLY A 59 -12.52 -0.89 -11.89
C GLY A 59 -13.13 -0.02 -10.80
N GLU A 60 -13.09 -0.46 -9.56
CA GLU A 60 -13.57 0.28 -8.39
C GLU A 60 -12.62 1.45 -8.07
N PHE A 61 -11.31 1.20 -8.09
CA PHE A 61 -10.30 2.27 -8.01
C PHE A 61 -10.44 3.27 -9.16
N MET A 62 -10.60 2.79 -10.41
CA MET A 62 -10.78 3.67 -11.57
C MET A 62 -12.03 4.56 -11.45
N SER A 63 -13.11 4.04 -10.88
CA SER A 63 -14.33 4.83 -10.61
C SER A 63 -14.07 5.92 -9.58
N GLY A 64 -13.34 5.63 -8.51
CA GLY A 64 -12.89 6.63 -7.53
C GLY A 64 -12.02 7.70 -8.17
N ILE A 65 -10.99 7.30 -8.93
CA ILE A 65 -10.10 8.21 -9.68
C ILE A 65 -10.90 9.12 -10.59
N GLN A 66 -11.92 8.61 -11.30
CA GLN A 66 -12.75 9.44 -12.19
C GLN A 66 -13.52 10.51 -11.43
N VAL A 67 -14.03 10.20 -10.23
CA VAL A 67 -14.71 11.17 -9.38
C VAL A 67 -13.73 12.26 -8.90
N HIS A 68 -12.57 11.86 -8.39
CA HIS A 68 -11.54 12.78 -7.91
C HIS A 68 -10.94 13.62 -9.05
N HIS A 69 -10.78 13.07 -10.25
CA HIS A 69 -10.39 13.80 -11.45
C HIS A 69 -11.38 14.92 -11.78
N ALA A 70 -12.68 14.63 -11.72
CA ALA A 70 -13.69 15.65 -12.00
C ALA A 70 -13.72 16.74 -10.91
N LYS A 71 -13.63 16.37 -9.64
CA LYS A 71 -13.56 17.32 -8.51
C LYS A 71 -12.30 18.19 -8.58
N LEU A 72 -11.15 17.59 -8.89
CA LEU A 72 -9.88 18.28 -9.09
C LEU A 72 -9.99 19.40 -10.13
N TRP A 73 -10.66 19.14 -11.26
CA TRP A 73 -10.89 20.13 -12.29
C TRP A 73 -11.60 21.36 -11.75
N PHE A 74 -12.75 21.17 -11.09
CA PHE A 74 -13.54 22.28 -10.57
C PHE A 74 -12.85 23.00 -9.41
N ALA A 75 -12.13 22.30 -8.56
CA ALA A 75 -11.31 22.91 -7.51
C ALA A 75 -10.24 23.84 -8.10
N GLY A 76 -9.49 23.37 -9.09
CA GLY A 76 -8.45 24.15 -9.75
C GLY A 76 -9.01 25.32 -10.59
N GLN A 77 -10.15 25.14 -11.29
CA GLN A 77 -10.83 26.21 -12.00
C GLN A 77 -11.28 27.35 -11.09
N ASN A 78 -11.72 27.03 -9.88
CA ASN A 78 -12.09 28.00 -8.85
C ASN A 78 -10.90 28.48 -8.01
N GLN A 79 -9.68 28.03 -8.31
CA GLN A 79 -8.47 28.35 -7.54
C GLN A 79 -8.57 27.97 -6.06
N ASN A 80 -9.39 26.97 -5.74
CA ASN A 80 -9.46 26.36 -4.43
C ASN A 80 -8.30 25.36 -4.29
N TRP A 81 -7.09 25.92 -4.07
CA TRP A 81 -5.86 25.15 -4.07
C TRP A 81 -5.80 24.08 -2.97
N PRO A 82 -6.32 24.32 -1.75
CA PRO A 82 -6.40 23.26 -0.73
C PRO A 82 -7.28 22.09 -1.17
N LEU A 83 -8.43 22.35 -1.81
CA LEU A 83 -9.28 21.28 -2.33
C LEU A 83 -8.65 20.60 -3.53
N ALA A 84 -7.99 21.33 -4.42
CA ALA A 84 -7.28 20.74 -5.56
C ALA A 84 -6.14 19.83 -5.10
N ASP A 85 -5.40 20.23 -4.07
CA ASP A 85 -4.36 19.42 -3.43
C ASP A 85 -4.93 18.13 -2.83
N PHE A 86 -6.03 18.22 -2.12
CA PHE A 86 -6.74 17.06 -1.58
C PHE A 86 -7.14 16.08 -2.71
N GLU A 87 -7.81 16.56 -3.74
CA GLU A 87 -8.33 15.69 -4.81
C GLU A 87 -7.22 15.02 -5.65
N VAL A 88 -6.08 15.67 -5.85
CA VAL A 88 -4.95 15.04 -6.53
C VAL A 88 -4.25 13.98 -5.66
N HIS A 89 -4.22 14.17 -4.34
CA HIS A 89 -3.72 13.16 -3.40
C HIS A 89 -4.61 11.91 -3.38
N GLU A 90 -5.94 12.06 -3.40
CA GLU A 90 -6.89 10.93 -3.50
C GLU A 90 -6.67 10.10 -4.78
N ILE A 91 -6.35 10.78 -5.90
CA ILE A 91 -5.95 10.08 -7.13
C ILE A 91 -4.64 9.32 -6.91
N GLN A 92 -3.64 9.94 -6.28
CA GLN A 92 -2.34 9.31 -6.01
C GLN A 92 -2.49 8.09 -5.10
N GLU A 93 -3.25 8.19 -4.02
CA GLU A 93 -3.52 7.07 -3.11
C GLU A 93 -4.19 5.91 -3.84
N SER A 94 -5.18 6.20 -4.69
CA SER A 94 -5.83 5.17 -5.51
C SER A 94 -4.86 4.48 -6.47
N ILE A 95 -3.89 5.20 -7.04
CA ILE A 95 -2.85 4.65 -7.90
C ILE A 95 -1.89 3.73 -7.11
N ASP A 96 -1.49 4.17 -5.93
CA ASP A 96 -0.63 3.39 -5.03
C ASP A 96 -1.34 2.10 -4.57
N ASP A 97 -2.63 2.18 -4.28
CA ASP A 97 -3.47 1.04 -3.92
C ASP A 97 -3.62 0.04 -5.09
N ILE A 98 -3.80 0.51 -6.31
CA ILE A 98 -3.79 -0.35 -7.50
C ILE A 98 -2.46 -1.12 -7.60
N GLN A 99 -1.34 -0.44 -7.41
CA GLN A 99 -0.01 -1.07 -7.45
C GLN A 99 0.18 -2.09 -6.32
N ASN A 100 -0.45 -1.88 -5.18
CA ASN A 100 -0.35 -2.76 -4.02
C ASN A 100 -1.30 -3.95 -4.09
N PHE A 101 -2.54 -3.75 -4.52
CA PHE A 101 -3.62 -4.74 -4.41
C PHE A 101 -4.00 -5.41 -5.74
N CYS A 102 -3.67 -4.81 -6.88
CA CYS A 102 -4.02 -5.33 -8.21
C CYS A 102 -2.79 -5.81 -9.00
N LYS A 103 -1.78 -6.39 -8.32
CA LYS A 103 -0.48 -6.79 -8.93
C LYS A 103 -0.60 -7.85 -10.01
N ASP A 104 -1.64 -8.66 -9.96
CA ASP A 104 -1.96 -9.72 -10.90
C ASP A 104 -2.63 -9.21 -12.19
N ARG A 105 -3.04 -7.94 -12.22
CA ARG A 105 -3.70 -7.34 -13.37
C ARG A 105 -2.66 -6.82 -14.38
N PRO A 106 -2.81 -7.15 -15.68
CA PRO A 106 -1.89 -6.66 -16.71
C PRO A 106 -1.89 -5.13 -16.83
N GLU A 107 -3.02 -4.48 -16.58
CA GLU A 107 -3.21 -3.02 -16.61
C GLU A 107 -2.32 -2.29 -15.59
N THR A 108 -2.02 -2.93 -14.46
CA THR A 108 -1.17 -2.34 -13.39
C THR A 108 0.23 -1.98 -13.89
N LYS A 109 0.73 -2.68 -14.94
CA LYS A 109 2.03 -2.38 -15.53
C LYS A 109 2.08 -1.02 -16.21
N ALA A 110 0.95 -0.55 -16.74
CA ALA A 110 0.84 0.73 -17.43
C ALA A 110 0.55 1.90 -16.48
N ILE A 111 0.13 1.61 -15.24
CA ILE A 111 -0.33 2.65 -14.30
C ILE A 111 0.76 3.68 -13.96
N GLY A 112 2.04 3.28 -14.04
CA GLY A 112 3.17 4.20 -13.79
C GLY A 112 3.28 5.37 -14.77
N MET A 113 2.59 5.33 -15.93
CA MET A 113 2.55 6.43 -16.89
C MET A 113 1.96 7.71 -16.29
N ILE A 114 1.10 7.58 -15.28
CA ILE A 114 0.37 8.72 -14.71
C ILE A 114 1.21 9.54 -13.71
N THR A 115 2.33 9.02 -13.22
CA THR A 115 3.14 9.65 -12.17
C THR A 115 3.62 11.05 -12.57
N ALA A 116 4.26 11.19 -13.72
CA ALA A 116 4.76 12.49 -14.17
C ALA A 116 3.65 13.54 -14.43
N PRO A 117 2.50 13.20 -15.04
CA PRO A 117 1.34 14.09 -15.09
C PRO A 117 0.81 14.52 -13.73
N ILE A 118 0.71 13.63 -12.75
CA ILE A 118 0.31 13.96 -11.37
C ILE A 118 1.31 14.95 -10.76
N ASP A 119 2.61 14.70 -10.88
CA ASP A 119 3.65 15.62 -10.40
C ASP A 119 3.52 17.02 -11.01
N SER A 120 3.16 17.08 -12.30
CA SER A 120 2.93 18.35 -13.01
C SER A 120 1.72 19.11 -12.45
N VAL A 121 0.62 18.41 -12.15
CA VAL A 121 -0.56 18.98 -11.49
C VAL A 121 -0.22 19.46 -10.08
N ASN A 122 0.47 18.64 -9.28
CA ASN A 122 0.94 19.01 -7.95
C ASN A 122 1.83 20.26 -7.97
N SER A 123 2.73 20.36 -8.94
CA SER A 123 3.58 21.54 -9.12
C SER A 123 2.76 22.80 -9.43
N ALA A 124 1.75 22.70 -10.30
CA ALA A 124 0.87 23.82 -10.64
C ALA A 124 0.03 24.28 -9.44
N ILE A 125 -0.47 23.34 -8.63
CA ILE A 125 -1.21 23.61 -7.39
C ILE A 125 -0.33 24.35 -6.38
N ARG A 126 0.89 23.85 -6.11
CA ARG A 126 1.84 24.53 -5.21
C ARG A 126 2.19 25.94 -5.66
N GLN A 127 2.30 26.17 -6.97
CA GLN A 127 2.53 27.49 -7.57
C GLN A 127 1.27 28.36 -7.61
N LYS A 128 0.10 27.83 -7.27
CA LYS A 128 -1.19 28.48 -7.36
C LYS A 128 -1.43 29.11 -8.74
N SER A 129 -0.96 28.43 -9.78
CA SER A 129 -1.00 28.92 -11.16
C SER A 129 -2.14 28.27 -11.94
N ALA A 130 -3.22 29.04 -12.19
CA ALA A 130 -4.36 28.55 -12.95
C ALA A 130 -3.99 28.16 -14.40
N ALA A 131 -3.03 28.85 -15.02
CA ALA A 131 -2.58 28.53 -16.36
C ALA A 131 -1.81 27.19 -16.41
N LEU A 132 -0.85 26.99 -15.49
CA LEU A 132 -0.12 25.73 -15.38
C LEU A 132 -1.06 24.58 -14.97
N PHE A 133 -1.98 24.81 -14.06
CA PHE A 133 -2.98 23.82 -13.68
C PHE A 133 -3.76 23.32 -14.88
N LYS A 134 -4.28 24.24 -15.71
CA LYS A 134 -5.07 23.90 -16.90
C LYS A 134 -4.29 23.01 -17.88
N SER A 135 -3.04 23.36 -18.16
CA SER A 135 -2.18 22.57 -19.07
C SER A 135 -1.80 21.21 -18.48
N SER A 136 -1.47 21.17 -17.17
CA SER A 136 -1.11 19.92 -16.47
C SER A 136 -2.31 18.99 -16.32
N PHE A 137 -3.50 19.51 -16.07
CA PHE A 137 -4.74 18.72 -16.02
C PHE A 137 -5.09 18.12 -17.39
N LEU A 138 -4.90 18.86 -18.47
CA LEU A 138 -5.06 18.33 -19.83
C LEU A 138 -4.06 17.20 -20.11
N LEU A 139 -2.81 17.37 -19.69
CA LEU A 139 -1.79 16.31 -19.80
C LEU A 139 -2.20 15.06 -19.01
N LEU A 140 -2.69 15.24 -17.77
CA LEU A 140 -3.19 14.15 -16.95
C LEU A 140 -4.33 13.39 -17.64
N THR A 141 -5.35 14.12 -18.13
CA THR A 141 -6.49 13.53 -18.84
C THR A 141 -6.07 12.77 -20.09
N ASN A 142 -5.15 13.32 -20.88
CA ASN A 142 -4.63 12.66 -22.08
C ASN A 142 -3.84 11.40 -21.72
N THR A 143 -3.09 11.41 -20.63
CA THR A 143 -2.34 10.23 -20.15
C THR A 143 -3.28 9.14 -19.67
N CYS A 144 -4.37 9.46 -18.97
CA CYS A 144 -5.42 8.49 -18.64
C CYS A 144 -5.93 7.78 -19.90
N ASN A 145 -6.24 8.55 -20.95
CA ASN A 145 -6.72 7.98 -22.21
C ASN A 145 -5.67 7.14 -22.94
N ASN A 146 -4.40 7.51 -22.86
CA ASN A 146 -3.32 6.72 -23.44
C ASN A 146 -3.17 5.39 -22.69
N CYS A 147 -3.20 5.41 -21.36
CA CYS A 147 -3.18 4.20 -20.54
C CYS A 147 -4.36 3.28 -20.89
N HIS A 148 -5.58 3.82 -20.99
CA HIS A 148 -6.76 3.06 -21.41
C HIS A 148 -6.58 2.40 -22.78
N LYS A 149 -5.96 3.08 -23.74
CA LYS A 149 -5.68 2.52 -25.08
C LYS A 149 -4.66 1.40 -25.00
N GLU A 150 -3.59 1.56 -24.25
CA GLU A 150 -2.53 0.56 -24.12
C GLU A 150 -2.97 -0.71 -23.39
N THR A 151 -4.06 -0.61 -22.60
CA THR A 151 -4.60 -1.72 -21.81
C THR A 151 -5.91 -2.27 -22.37
N ASP A 152 -6.21 -2.06 -23.64
CA ASP A 152 -7.42 -2.51 -24.33
C ASP A 152 -8.74 -1.92 -23.76
N HIS A 153 -8.65 -0.79 -23.04
CA HIS A 153 -9.80 -0.05 -22.50
C HIS A 153 -10.08 1.26 -23.26
N GLY A 154 -9.61 1.38 -24.49
CA GLY A 154 -9.75 2.59 -25.31
C GLY A 154 -11.20 3.03 -25.58
N PHE A 155 -12.19 2.19 -25.29
CA PHE A 155 -13.60 2.53 -25.30
C PHE A 155 -14.03 3.43 -24.12
N ASN A 156 -13.23 3.46 -23.04
CA ASN A 156 -13.48 4.27 -21.86
C ASN A 156 -12.68 5.59 -21.96
N VAL A 157 -13.30 6.60 -22.55
CA VAL A 157 -12.66 7.89 -22.84
C VAL A 157 -12.96 8.89 -21.74
N VAL A 158 -11.94 9.35 -21.04
CA VAL A 158 -12.00 10.42 -20.05
C VAL A 158 -11.95 11.78 -20.76
N THR A 159 -12.83 12.69 -20.38
CA THR A 159 -12.90 14.06 -20.94
C THR A 159 -12.72 15.10 -19.85
N ILE A 160 -12.45 16.34 -20.27
CA ILE A 160 -12.53 17.50 -19.36
C ILE A 160 -13.97 17.66 -18.88
N PRO A 161 -14.22 17.71 -17.56
CA PRO A 161 -15.58 17.80 -17.04
C PRO A 161 -16.27 19.12 -17.42
N THR A 162 -17.52 19.03 -17.87
CA THR A 162 -18.35 20.19 -18.25
C THR A 162 -19.46 20.50 -17.25
N SER A 163 -19.71 19.58 -16.31
CA SER A 163 -20.71 19.73 -15.24
C SER A 163 -20.13 19.25 -13.92
N LEU A 164 -20.64 19.77 -12.80
CA LEU A 164 -20.21 19.37 -11.47
C LEU A 164 -20.42 17.87 -11.23
N PRO A 165 -19.44 17.15 -10.66
CA PRO A 165 -19.55 15.72 -10.43
C PRO A 165 -20.50 15.36 -9.28
N VAL A 166 -20.77 16.33 -8.40
CA VAL A 166 -21.65 16.19 -7.23
C VAL A 166 -22.44 17.48 -7.04
N THR A 167 -23.63 17.36 -6.43
CA THR A 167 -24.56 18.49 -6.26
C THR A 167 -24.48 19.14 -4.88
N ASN A 168 -23.76 18.53 -3.96
CA ASN A 168 -23.71 18.89 -2.53
C ASN A 168 -22.32 19.36 -2.06
N GLN A 169 -21.46 19.80 -2.98
CA GLN A 169 -20.13 20.33 -2.67
C GLN A 169 -19.91 21.68 -3.37
N ASP A 170 -19.41 22.66 -2.63
CA ASP A 170 -18.94 23.93 -3.18
C ASP A 170 -17.44 23.84 -3.52
N PHE A 171 -17.09 24.15 -4.76
CA PHE A 171 -15.71 24.11 -5.23
C PHE A 171 -14.98 25.45 -5.09
N ARG A 172 -15.66 26.49 -4.66
CA ARG A 172 -15.05 27.80 -4.39
C ARG A 172 -14.21 27.74 -3.11
N PRO A 173 -13.16 28.60 -2.98
CA PRO A 173 -12.43 28.72 -1.72
C PRO A 173 -13.36 29.07 -0.56
N ALA A 174 -13.15 28.44 0.61
CA ALA A 174 -13.83 28.88 1.83
C ALA A 174 -13.33 30.28 2.21
N HIS A 175 -14.25 31.14 2.65
CA HIS A 175 -13.98 32.51 3.10
C HIS A 175 -13.47 32.50 4.55
#